data_e0eb100223469140c55218fb4593c828
#
_entry.id   e0eb100223469140c55218fb4593c828
#
_cell.length_a   1.000
_cell.length_b   1.000
_cell.length_c   1.000
_cell.angle_alpha   90.00
_cell.angle_beta   90.00
_cell.angle_gamma   90.00
#
_symmetry.space_group_name_H-M   'P 1'
#
loop_
_entity.id
_entity.type
_entity.pdbx_description
1 polymer ?
#
loop_
_entity_poly.entity_id
_entity_poly.type
_entity_poly.pdbx_seq_one_letter_code
_entity_poly.pdbx_strand_id
1 'polypeptide(L)' 'MPAEDKVRVEVAYQGGQSFTTLMSNEAADELERRLASGDESVFTIDAEDGRYAVVLGHIAYVKRFLRESRVGFGTPGP' A
#
# COMPACT_ATOMS: atom_id res chain seq x y z
N MET A 1 6.54 -18.51 -10.16
CA MET A 1 6.24 -18.15 -9.84
C MET A 1 6.27 -17.23 -9.35
N PRO A 2 6.36 -16.80 -9.52
CA PRO A 2 6.51 -15.79 -9.10
C PRO A 2 5.71 -15.35 -8.32
N ALA A 3 5.39 -15.74 -7.78
CA ALA A 3 4.64 -15.41 -6.86
C ALA A 3 4.92 -14.18 -6.30
N GLU A 4 5.77 -13.55 -6.66
CA GLU A 4 6.06 -12.44 -6.06
C GLU A 4 5.39 -11.28 -6.52
N ASP A 5 4.21 -11.33 -6.83
CA ASP A 5 3.46 -10.19 -7.23
C ASP A 5 3.36 -9.23 -6.12
N LYS A 6 4.27 -8.34 -5.99
CA LYS A 6 4.19 -7.31 -4.99
C LYS A 6 3.82 -6.00 -5.60
N VAL A 7 3.16 -5.18 -4.83
CA VAL A 7 2.72 -3.87 -5.30
C VAL A 7 3.22 -2.83 -4.33
N ARG A 8 3.57 -1.66 -4.83
CA ARG A 8 4.05 -0.58 -4.00
C ARG A 8 2.85 0.18 -3.45
N VAL A 9 2.86 0.43 -2.17
CA VAL A 9 1.75 1.08 -1.51
C VAL A 9 2.31 2.17 -0.60
N GLU A 10 1.73 3.34 -0.68
CA GLU A 10 2.08 4.44 0.18
C GLU A 10 1.00 4.57 1.24
N VAL A 11 1.40 4.63 2.50
CA VAL A 11 0.47 4.78 3.61
C VAL A 11 0.73 6.15 4.21
N ALA A 12 -0.28 6.99 4.24
CA ALA A 12 -0.15 8.36 4.76
C ALA A 12 -1.02 8.53 5.98
N TYR A 13 -0.46 9.13 7.02
CA TYR A 13 -1.16 9.31 8.28
C TYR A 13 -1.72 10.72 8.42
N GLN A 14 -2.69 10.86 9.26
CA GLN A 14 -3.37 12.13 9.43
C GLN A 14 -2.42 13.23 9.90
N GLY A 15 -1.33 12.87 10.52
CA GLY A 15 -0.38 13.89 10.95
C GLY A 15 0.58 14.32 9.87
N GLY A 16 0.44 13.80 8.66
CA GLY A 16 1.30 14.23 7.57
C GLY A 16 2.46 13.31 7.28
N GLN A 17 2.69 12.30 8.09
CA GLN A 17 3.77 11.39 7.85
C GLN A 17 3.33 10.32 6.90
N SER A 18 4.26 9.76 6.15
CA SER A 18 3.90 8.68 5.25
C SER A 18 5.09 7.77 5.04
N PHE A 19 4.84 6.58 4.54
CA PHE A 19 5.91 5.69 4.13
C PHE A 19 5.41 4.86 2.96
N THR A 20 6.35 4.30 2.20
CA THR A 20 6.02 3.49 1.05
C THR A 20 6.69 2.15 1.22
N THR A 21 5.98 1.09 0.92
CA THR A 21 6.55 -0.23 1.04
C THR A 21 5.96 -1.14 -0.01
N LEU A 22 6.54 -2.31 -0.18
CA LEU A 22 6.03 -3.30 -1.10
C LEU A 22 5.28 -4.33 -0.28
N MET A 23 4.14 -4.77 -0.77
CA MET A 23 3.39 -5.81 -0.10
C MET A 23 2.70 -6.65 -1.16
N SER A 24 2.19 -7.79 -0.79
CA SER A 24 1.51 -8.64 -1.75
C SER A 24 0.21 -7.98 -2.17
N ASN A 25 -0.31 -8.38 -3.33
CA ASN A 25 -1.59 -7.84 -3.75
C ASN A 25 -2.68 -8.23 -2.77
N GLU A 26 -2.57 -9.41 -2.18
CA GLU A 26 -3.58 -9.82 -1.22
C GLU A 26 -3.55 -8.94 0.02
N ALA A 27 -2.36 -8.55 0.48
CA ALA A 27 -2.27 -7.69 1.64
C ALA A 27 -2.82 -6.31 1.31
N ALA A 28 -2.54 -5.81 0.10
CA ALA A 28 -3.05 -4.51 -0.30
C ALA A 28 -4.58 -4.53 -0.39
N ASP A 29 -5.13 -5.63 -0.91
CA ASP A 29 -6.58 -5.75 -1.00
C ASP A 29 -7.20 -5.76 0.40
N GLU A 30 -6.58 -6.48 1.32
CA GLU A 30 -7.10 -6.56 2.67
C GLU A 30 -7.02 -5.19 3.36
N LEU A 31 -5.92 -4.47 3.15
CA LEU A 31 -5.76 -3.16 3.74
C LEU A 31 -6.87 -2.23 3.25
N GLU A 32 -7.13 -2.22 1.95
CA GLU A 32 -8.14 -1.36 1.39
C GLU A 32 -9.52 -1.75 1.91
N ARG A 33 -9.77 -3.04 2.05
CA ARG A 33 -11.06 -3.50 2.52
C ARG A 33 -11.29 -3.08 3.96
N ARG A 34 -10.26 -3.19 4.81
CA ARG A 34 -10.41 -2.80 6.17
C ARG A 34 -10.64 -1.32 6.32
N LEU A 35 -9.93 -0.51 5.51
CA LEU A 35 -10.14 0.92 5.57
C LEU A 35 -11.55 1.28 5.10
N ALA A 36 -12.04 0.62 4.09
CA ALA A 36 -13.37 0.92 3.58
C ALA A 36 -14.46 0.55 4.59
N SER A 37 -14.18 -0.42 5.45
CA SER A 37 -15.16 -0.84 6.43
C SER A 37 -15.12 0.00 7.70
N GLY A 38 -14.16 0.93 7.80
CA GLY A 38 -14.08 1.76 9.00
C GLY A 38 -13.33 1.09 10.14
N ASP A 39 -12.58 0.02 9.86
CA ASP A 39 -11.84 -0.69 10.86
C ASP A 39 -10.74 0.21 11.39
N GLU A 40 -10.64 0.39 12.70
CA GLU A 40 -9.62 1.23 13.27
C GLU A 40 -8.58 0.44 14.04
N SER A 41 -8.55 -0.85 13.88
CA SER A 41 -7.61 -1.67 14.61
C SER A 41 -6.23 -1.61 13.95
N VAL A 42 -5.35 -2.48 14.37
CA VAL A 42 -3.99 -2.49 13.85
C VAL A 42 -3.89 -3.50 12.73
N PHE A 43 -3.22 -3.12 11.66
CA PHE A 43 -3.03 -3.99 10.52
C PHE A 43 -1.52 -4.20 10.37
N THR A 44 -1.10 -5.44 10.24
CA THR A 44 0.31 -5.76 10.15
C THR A 44 0.71 -6.00 8.70
N ILE A 45 1.79 -5.37 8.28
CA ILE A 45 2.30 -5.51 6.93
C ILE A 45 3.70 -6.11 7.03
N ASP A 46 3.90 -7.26 6.38
CA ASP A 46 5.21 -7.87 6.34
C ASP A 46 5.91 -7.36 5.09
N ALA A 47 6.93 -6.56 5.26
CA ALA A 47 7.67 -5.99 4.15
C ALA A 47 9.08 -6.54 4.15
N GLU A 48 9.82 -6.25 3.11
CA GLU A 48 11.16 -6.80 3.02
C GLU A 48 12.08 -6.23 4.05
N ASP A 49 11.87 -5.02 4.48
CA ASP A 49 12.74 -4.38 5.45
C ASP A 49 12.22 -4.51 6.87
N GLY A 50 11.15 -5.25 7.08
CA GLY A 50 10.64 -5.43 8.42
C GLY A 50 9.14 -5.58 8.46
N ARG A 51 8.58 -5.48 9.63
CA ARG A 51 7.15 -5.61 9.81
C ARG A 51 6.61 -4.30 10.31
N TYR A 52 5.57 -3.81 9.67
CA TYR A 52 4.93 -2.57 10.06
C TYR A 52 3.59 -2.89 10.70
N ALA A 53 3.34 -2.35 11.86
CA ALA A 53 2.04 -2.46 12.51
C ALA A 53 1.40 -1.09 12.41
N VAL A 54 0.43 -0.93 11.53
CA VAL A 54 -0.17 0.38 11.29
C VAL A 54 -1.52 0.49 11.95
N VAL A 55 -1.79 1.63 12.54
CA VAL A 55 -3.05 1.87 13.22
C VAL A 55 -4.01 2.43 12.19
N LEU A 56 -4.98 1.63 11.79
CA LEU A 56 -5.85 1.98 10.69
C LEU A 56 -6.62 3.26 10.94
N GLY A 57 -7.00 3.50 12.17
CA GLY A 57 -7.77 4.70 12.48
C GLY A 57 -7.01 5.99 12.28
N HIS A 58 -5.69 5.93 12.12
CA HIS A 58 -4.91 7.13 11.95
C HIS A 58 -4.45 7.33 10.51
N ILE A 59 -4.90 6.52 9.60
CA ILE A 59 -4.49 6.62 8.21
C ILE A 59 -5.38 7.62 7.50
N ALA A 60 -4.74 8.55 6.79
CA ALA A 60 -5.48 9.52 6.00
C ALA A 60 -5.77 8.96 4.62
N TYR A 61 -4.82 8.27 4.00
CA TYR A 61 -5.07 7.64 2.72
C TYR A 61 -4.02 6.59 2.44
N VAL A 62 -4.34 5.73 1.50
CA VAL A 62 -3.42 4.71 1.03
C VAL A 62 -3.42 4.83 -0.48
N LYS A 63 -2.22 4.88 -1.07
CA LYS A 63 -2.11 4.95 -2.51
C LYS A 63 -1.46 3.68 -3.00
N ARG A 64 -2.12 2.98 -3.91
CA ARG A 64 -1.60 1.77 -4.47
C ARG A 64 -1.07 2.12 -5.85
N PHE A 65 0.23 2.00 -6.05
CA PHE A 65 0.82 2.40 -7.30
C PHE A 65 0.51 1.38 -8.38
N LEU A 66 0.33 1.87 -9.59
CA LEU A 66 0.06 0.98 -10.68
C LEU A 66 1.34 0.29 -11.10
N ARG A 67 1.23 -1.04 -11.36
CA ARG A 67 2.33 -1.74 -11.74
C ARG A 67 2.86 -1.30 -13.04
N GLU A 68 2.04 -0.89 -13.87
CA GLU A 68 2.43 -0.54 -15.14
C GLU A 68 2.99 0.75 -15.29
N SER A 69 3.29 1.38 -14.24
CA SER A 69 3.74 2.69 -14.34
C SER A 69 4.90 2.80 -15.24
N ARG A 70 5.52 1.69 -15.53
CA ARG A 70 6.59 1.78 -16.32
C ARG A 70 6.27 2.09 -17.67
N VAL A 71 5.17 1.91 -17.97
CA VAL A 71 4.83 2.10 -19.20
C VAL A 71 4.90 3.39 -19.57
N GLY A 72 4.96 3.81 -19.13
CA GLY A 72 4.88 4.89 -19.47
C GLY A 72 5.32 5.50 -20.30
N PHE A 73 5.44 4.82 -20.39
CA PHE A 73 5.55 5.27 -20.98
C PHE A 73 5.32 5.79 -21.58
N GLY A 74 5.36 5.53 -21.45
CA GLY A 74 5.11 5.84 -22.01
C GLY A 74 4.75 6.64 -22.41
N THR A 75 4.80 6.89 -22.42
CA THR A 75 4.46 7.58 -22.78
C THR A 75 4.28 8.33 -23.23
N PRO A 76 4.30 8.56 -23.35
CA PRO A 76 4.16 9.21 -23.79
C PRO A 76 3.99 9.96 -24.15
N GLY A 77 4.10 10.08 -24.16
CA GLY A 77 4.00 10.75 -24.42
C GLY A 77 3.89 11.29 -24.75
N PRO A 78 3.77 11.51 -24.79
CA PRO A 78 3.70 11.95 -25.10
C PRO A 78 3.71 12.18 -25.34
#